data_de7e5e0a720bd64946ae633773bbc471
#
_entry.id   de7e5e0a720bd64946ae633773bbc471
#
_cell.length_a   1.000
_cell.length_b   1.000
_cell.length_c   1.000
_cell.angle_alpha   90.00
_cell.angle_beta   90.00
_cell.angle_gamma   90.00
#
_symmetry.space_group_name_H-M   'P 1'
#
loop_
_entity.id
_entity.type
_entity.pdbx_description
1 polymer ?
#
loop_
_entity_poly.entity_id
_entity_poly.type
_entity_poly.pdbx_seq_one_letter_code
_entity_poly.pdbx_strand_id
1 'polypeptide(L)'
;MYPAVKLLVPLSLGIAVGDAVVDRVGPVWWWAMAVGMVIAAFVMRHRKYIQSLLLLVAVFMTGAALVADRELSMQVKLPERIAGFNAVLLSEPVIHGKVVQTDLMVIRENGLLKVKASILRDTLTNRYRSLHTGDGIEAMAYLEKPMNFSDATFDYARWLRLHGFSAETFICPDQWRKKKVNLHPMSFFQRSLLTAAICRQKLMKKLTDNLEGDALAVVTAMTLGDRHLLGKELKEDYSITGASHVLALSGLHLTVVYGLLMLLLGRVERLLPGLRRKGISELTVLFAVWSYVVLVGMSSSVVRSAMMLTIYSFVSLLNRDRLSVNTLALTAVIMLFCNPLSLFDIGFQLSFVSVWSILLFYPLLYQTLSSRYLKHCAAGRWLWGMTAVSVAAQLGTAPLIAFYFCRFSTVFIPGSLIAVPGTMMIIWSSVFMLILSPFPVLSSFFGQMAGQLVYCQDTALHWLASFPWASIGNLHVTLLQLAVYYAMLMGVWLLWSFLAGKTDFR
;
A
#
# COMPACT_ATOMS: atom_id res chain seq x y z
N MET A 1 -3.11 28.54 5.78
CA MET A 1 -3.86 27.62 6.67
C MET A 1 -4.37 26.44 5.85
N TYR A 2 -4.14 25.18 6.25
CA TYR A 2 -4.39 23.97 5.48
C TYR A 2 -5.85 23.48 5.63
N PRO A 3 -6.79 23.81 4.72
CA PRO A 3 -8.21 23.47 4.88
C PRO A 3 -8.45 21.95 4.90
N ALA A 4 -7.74 21.17 4.12
CA ALA A 4 -7.92 19.71 4.11
C ALA A 4 -7.47 19.04 5.42
N VAL A 5 -6.46 19.58 6.11
CA VAL A 5 -6.03 19.07 7.42
C VAL A 5 -7.14 19.26 8.46
N LYS A 6 -7.87 20.39 8.40
CA LYS A 6 -9.01 20.63 9.28
C LYS A 6 -10.16 19.64 9.10
N LEU A 7 -10.30 19.08 7.89
CA LEU A 7 -11.28 18.03 7.61
C LEU A 7 -10.75 16.64 7.98
N LEU A 8 -9.44 16.39 7.76
CA LEU A 8 -8.83 15.10 8.01
C LEU A 8 -8.89 14.71 9.50
N VAL A 9 -8.58 15.65 10.40
CA VAL A 9 -8.52 15.36 11.83
C VAL A 9 -9.89 14.92 12.38
N PRO A 10 -11.01 15.68 12.24
CA PRO A 10 -12.30 15.22 12.73
C PRO A 10 -12.81 13.97 12.01
N LEU A 11 -12.53 13.81 10.70
CA LEU A 11 -12.88 12.60 9.96
C LEU A 11 -12.19 11.37 10.57
N SER A 12 -10.87 11.44 10.80
CA SER A 12 -10.09 10.33 11.37
C SER A 12 -10.54 10.01 12.81
N LEU A 13 -10.82 11.02 13.62
CA LEU A 13 -11.37 10.83 14.98
C LEU A 13 -12.76 10.20 14.92
N GLY A 14 -13.61 10.64 13.99
CA GLY A 14 -14.94 10.06 13.79
C GLY A 14 -14.86 8.58 13.38
N ILE A 15 -13.95 8.23 12.49
CA ILE A 15 -13.67 6.85 12.10
C ILE A 15 -13.23 6.01 13.31
N ALA A 16 -12.29 6.51 14.11
CA ALA A 16 -11.79 5.80 15.29
C ALA A 16 -12.85 5.58 16.37
N VAL A 17 -13.66 6.60 16.64
CA VAL A 17 -14.78 6.50 17.61
C VAL A 17 -15.89 5.61 17.05
N GLY A 18 -16.23 5.73 15.77
CA GLY A 18 -17.20 4.88 15.09
C GLY A 18 -16.85 3.40 15.16
N ASP A 19 -15.58 3.06 14.95
CA ASP A 19 -15.07 1.68 15.10
C ASP A 19 -15.21 1.17 16.54
N ALA A 20 -14.90 2.00 17.53
CA ALA A 20 -14.99 1.63 18.95
C ALA A 20 -16.44 1.43 19.46
N VAL A 21 -17.43 2.02 18.78
CA VAL A 21 -18.84 2.02 19.22
C VAL A 21 -19.77 1.38 18.19
N VAL A 22 -19.21 0.73 17.17
CA VAL A 22 -19.96 0.15 16.04
C VAL A 22 -21.06 -0.84 16.47
N ASP A 23 -20.80 -1.62 17.52
CA ASP A 23 -21.76 -2.59 18.06
C ASP A 23 -22.96 -1.95 18.80
N ARG A 24 -22.85 -0.67 19.17
CA ARG A 24 -23.83 0.03 19.99
C ARG A 24 -24.72 1.00 19.22
N VAL A 25 -24.18 1.59 18.14
CA VAL A 25 -24.86 2.65 17.38
C VAL A 25 -24.84 2.30 15.90
N GLY A 26 -26.05 2.06 15.37
CA GLY A 26 -26.21 1.74 13.96
C GLY A 26 -25.90 2.94 13.04
N PRO A 27 -25.55 2.68 11.75
CA PRO A 27 -25.14 3.71 10.79
C PRO A 27 -26.20 4.81 10.58
N VAL A 28 -27.47 4.44 10.63
CA VAL A 28 -28.60 5.39 10.40
C VAL A 28 -28.57 6.55 11.39
N TRP A 29 -28.23 6.28 12.66
CA TRP A 29 -28.16 7.33 13.69
C TRP A 29 -26.97 8.28 13.43
N TRP A 30 -25.82 7.75 13.00
CA TRP A 30 -24.67 8.57 12.66
C TRP A 30 -24.97 9.49 11.47
N TRP A 31 -25.60 8.97 10.42
CA TRP A 31 -26.02 9.76 9.26
C TRP A 31 -27.05 10.82 9.63
N ALA A 32 -28.04 10.46 10.44
CA ALA A 32 -29.07 11.43 10.90
C ALA A 32 -28.41 12.59 11.70
N MET A 33 -27.46 12.27 12.59
CA MET A 33 -26.71 13.29 13.34
C MET A 33 -25.85 14.14 12.41
N ALA A 34 -25.15 13.56 11.45
CA ALA A 34 -24.34 14.31 10.48
C ALA A 34 -25.20 15.30 9.68
N VAL A 35 -26.33 14.87 9.14
CA VAL A 35 -27.29 15.72 8.41
C VAL A 35 -27.86 16.81 9.33
N GLY A 36 -28.24 16.47 10.56
CA GLY A 36 -28.73 17.42 11.56
C GLY A 36 -27.71 18.53 11.85
N MET A 37 -26.43 18.18 11.98
CA MET A 37 -25.35 19.16 12.18
C MET A 37 -25.14 20.07 10.97
N VAL A 38 -25.27 19.55 9.74
CA VAL A 38 -25.21 20.36 8.52
C VAL A 38 -26.37 21.34 8.46
N ILE A 39 -27.61 20.91 8.79
CA ILE A 39 -28.78 21.77 8.85
C ILE A 39 -28.60 22.86 9.92
N ALA A 40 -28.13 22.48 11.11
CA ALA A 40 -27.84 23.42 12.17
C ALA A 40 -26.77 24.45 11.77
N ALA A 41 -25.73 24.01 11.06
CA ALA A 41 -24.71 24.91 10.53
C ALA A 41 -25.27 25.89 9.49
N PHE A 42 -26.24 25.45 8.68
CA PHE A 42 -26.93 26.34 7.73
C PHE A 42 -27.82 27.36 8.42
N VAL A 43 -28.54 26.98 9.47
CA VAL A 43 -29.36 27.90 10.29
C VAL A 43 -28.46 28.93 10.99
N MET A 44 -27.33 28.47 11.52
CA MET A 44 -26.37 29.34 12.24
C MET A 44 -25.36 30.06 11.33
N ARG A 45 -25.66 30.21 10.03
CA ARG A 45 -24.76 30.81 9.02
C ARG A 45 -24.27 32.23 9.37
N HIS A 46 -25.00 32.98 10.17
CA HIS A 46 -24.61 34.32 10.61
C HIS A 46 -23.52 34.29 11.72
N ARG A 47 -23.33 33.16 12.40
CA ARG A 47 -22.34 32.98 13.46
C ARG A 47 -21.20 32.10 12.97
N LYS A 48 -20.23 32.68 12.26
CA LYS A 48 -19.14 31.96 11.55
C LYS A 48 -18.40 30.92 12.39
N TYR A 49 -18.11 31.19 13.65
CA TYR A 49 -17.42 30.25 14.55
C TYR A 49 -18.27 29.01 14.85
N ILE A 50 -19.56 29.25 15.20
CA ILE A 50 -20.51 28.17 15.49
C ILE A 50 -20.73 27.32 14.23
N GLN A 51 -20.94 27.95 13.08
CA GLN A 51 -21.06 27.27 11.78
C GLN A 51 -19.87 26.38 11.50
N SER A 52 -18.65 26.91 11.66
CA SER A 52 -17.41 26.12 11.43
C SER A 52 -17.32 24.93 12.38
N LEU A 53 -17.66 25.11 13.66
CA LEU A 53 -17.66 24.03 14.64
C LEU A 53 -18.68 22.94 14.28
N LEU A 54 -19.91 23.32 13.93
CA LEU A 54 -20.96 22.38 13.53
C LEU A 54 -20.58 21.59 12.29
N LEU A 55 -19.92 22.23 11.30
CA LEU A 55 -19.41 21.53 10.12
C LEU A 55 -18.29 20.53 10.46
N LEU A 56 -17.38 20.86 11.38
CA LEU A 56 -16.36 19.92 11.85
C LEU A 56 -16.98 18.72 12.58
N VAL A 57 -18.00 18.96 13.41
CA VAL A 57 -18.76 17.88 14.07
C VAL A 57 -19.51 17.04 13.02
N ALA A 58 -20.08 17.64 11.99
CA ALA A 58 -20.71 16.90 10.89
C ALA A 58 -19.72 15.96 10.18
N VAL A 59 -18.49 16.44 9.91
CA VAL A 59 -17.42 15.62 9.33
C VAL A 59 -17.02 14.47 10.26
N PHE A 60 -16.95 14.72 11.56
CA PHE A 60 -16.70 13.67 12.56
C PHE A 60 -17.82 12.60 12.53
N MET A 61 -19.08 13.02 12.56
CA MET A 61 -20.22 12.09 12.48
C MET A 61 -20.25 11.31 11.16
N THR A 62 -19.86 11.93 10.05
CA THR A 62 -19.70 11.28 8.75
C THR A 62 -18.63 10.18 8.81
N GLY A 63 -17.49 10.43 9.46
CA GLY A 63 -16.45 9.42 9.66
C GLY A 63 -16.97 8.20 10.41
N ALA A 64 -17.72 8.40 11.50
CA ALA A 64 -18.33 7.30 12.25
C ALA A 64 -19.40 6.54 11.43
N ALA A 65 -20.21 7.26 10.66
CA ALA A 65 -21.21 6.66 9.78
C ALA A 65 -20.58 5.75 8.72
N LEU A 66 -19.51 6.21 8.06
CA LEU A 66 -18.81 5.45 7.04
C LEU A 66 -18.26 4.11 7.56
N VAL A 67 -17.70 4.10 8.77
CA VAL A 67 -17.23 2.85 9.40
C VAL A 67 -18.40 1.93 9.72
N ALA A 68 -19.46 2.46 10.32
CA ALA A 68 -20.63 1.67 10.69
C ALA A 68 -21.31 1.04 9.44
N ASP A 69 -21.41 1.78 8.33
CA ASP A 69 -21.91 1.25 7.06
C ASP A 69 -21.00 0.14 6.51
N ARG A 70 -19.70 0.33 6.60
CA ARG A 70 -18.73 -0.64 6.10
C ARG A 70 -18.78 -1.93 6.89
N GLU A 71 -18.80 -1.86 8.22
CA GLU A 71 -18.93 -3.05 9.09
C GLU A 71 -20.26 -3.76 8.87
N LEU A 72 -21.35 -3.03 8.74
CA LEU A 72 -22.66 -3.63 8.43
C LEU A 72 -22.65 -4.38 7.08
N SER A 73 -21.98 -3.80 6.06
CA SER A 73 -21.87 -4.44 4.73
C SER A 73 -21.03 -5.73 4.75
N MET A 74 -20.17 -5.90 5.73
CA MET A 74 -19.34 -7.10 5.93
C MET A 74 -20.02 -8.17 6.80
N GLN A 75 -21.07 -7.82 7.54
CA GLN A 75 -21.87 -8.76 8.32
C GLN A 75 -22.79 -9.60 7.43
N VAL A 76 -22.20 -10.60 6.76
CA VAL A 76 -22.94 -11.53 5.93
C VAL A 76 -23.44 -12.69 6.78
N LYS A 77 -24.73 -13.06 6.61
CA LYS A 77 -25.25 -14.30 7.19
C LYS A 77 -24.62 -15.50 6.49
N LEU A 78 -23.76 -16.21 7.22
CA LEU A 78 -23.14 -17.44 6.75
C LEU A 78 -24.05 -18.63 7.04
N PRO A 79 -24.03 -19.68 6.20
CA PRO A 79 -24.77 -20.91 6.47
C PRO A 79 -24.15 -21.64 7.66
N GLU A 80 -24.97 -22.11 8.57
CA GLU A 80 -24.55 -22.89 9.76
C GLU A 80 -24.22 -24.35 9.43
N ARG A 81 -24.39 -24.77 8.19
CA ARG A 81 -24.16 -26.15 7.73
C ARG A 81 -23.18 -26.15 6.56
N ILE A 82 -22.64 -27.32 6.25
CA ILE A 82 -21.87 -27.54 5.02
C ILE A 82 -22.71 -27.10 3.84
N ALA A 83 -22.17 -26.15 3.09
CA ALA A 83 -22.82 -25.62 1.89
C ALA A 83 -22.02 -25.98 0.66
N GLY A 84 -22.75 -26.38 -0.40
CA GLY A 84 -22.16 -26.44 -1.74
C GLY A 84 -22.12 -25.05 -2.34
N PHE A 85 -20.96 -24.66 -2.88
CA PHE A 85 -20.80 -23.36 -3.53
C PHE A 85 -19.89 -23.44 -4.74
N ASN A 86 -20.12 -22.54 -5.68
CA ASN A 86 -19.23 -22.29 -6.80
C ASN A 86 -18.34 -21.10 -6.46
N ALA A 87 -17.03 -21.23 -6.73
CA ALA A 87 -16.09 -20.16 -6.48
C ALA A 87 -15.05 -20.04 -7.60
N VAL A 88 -14.45 -18.86 -7.70
CA VAL A 88 -13.35 -18.57 -8.62
C VAL A 88 -12.12 -18.20 -7.82
N LEU A 89 -10.95 -18.73 -8.20
CA LEU A 89 -9.68 -18.42 -7.59
C LEU A 89 -9.24 -17.00 -7.98
N LEU A 90 -9.04 -16.16 -6.97
CA LEU A 90 -8.54 -14.78 -7.15
C LEU A 90 -7.04 -14.68 -7.08
N SER A 91 -6.39 -15.62 -6.38
CA SER A 91 -4.93 -15.67 -6.20
C SER A 91 -4.39 -17.06 -6.54
N GLU A 92 -3.09 -17.10 -6.87
CA GLU A 92 -2.39 -18.36 -7.03
C GLU A 92 -2.40 -19.16 -5.73
N PRO A 93 -2.66 -20.46 -5.77
CA PRO A 93 -2.58 -21.33 -4.62
C PRO A 93 -1.14 -21.42 -4.07
N VAL A 94 -0.94 -21.04 -2.82
CA VAL A 94 0.37 -21.06 -2.14
C VAL A 94 0.42 -22.16 -1.10
N ILE A 95 1.49 -22.95 -1.13
CA ILE A 95 1.68 -24.09 -0.22
C ILE A 95 2.18 -23.57 1.13
N HIS A 96 1.44 -23.84 2.19
CA HIS A 96 1.81 -23.59 3.58
C HIS A 96 1.76 -24.91 4.39
N GLY A 97 2.86 -25.62 4.44
CA GLY A 97 2.94 -26.91 5.14
C GLY A 97 1.95 -27.94 4.58
N LYS A 98 0.96 -28.30 5.37
CA LYS A 98 -0.07 -29.31 4.99
C LYS A 98 -1.24 -28.73 4.19
N VAL A 99 -1.36 -27.43 4.08
CA VAL A 99 -2.47 -26.77 3.38
C VAL A 99 -1.99 -25.90 2.22
N VAL A 100 -2.88 -25.69 1.27
CA VAL A 100 -2.73 -24.76 0.16
C VAL A 100 -3.68 -23.60 0.41
N GLN A 101 -3.15 -22.40 0.57
CA GLN A 101 -3.95 -21.21 0.79
C GLN A 101 -4.21 -20.47 -0.52
N THR A 102 -5.44 -20.04 -0.72
CA THR A 102 -5.84 -19.21 -1.86
C THR A 102 -7.02 -18.30 -1.49
N ASP A 103 -7.20 -17.25 -2.26
CA ASP A 103 -8.34 -16.35 -2.13
C ASP A 103 -9.43 -16.78 -3.10
N LEU A 104 -10.63 -16.95 -2.63
CA LEU A 104 -11.79 -17.35 -3.43
C LEU A 104 -12.83 -16.22 -3.50
N MET A 105 -13.45 -16.08 -4.65
CA MET A 105 -14.71 -15.36 -4.81
C MET A 105 -15.83 -16.38 -4.91
N VAL A 106 -16.57 -16.56 -3.84
CA VAL A 106 -17.73 -17.44 -3.77
C VAL A 106 -18.93 -16.74 -4.40
N ILE A 107 -19.58 -17.41 -5.35
CA ILE A 107 -20.76 -16.92 -6.06
C ILE A 107 -21.99 -17.51 -5.41
N ARG A 108 -22.83 -16.67 -4.83
CA ARG A 108 -24.11 -17.02 -4.20
C ARG A 108 -25.26 -16.36 -4.93
N GLU A 109 -26.47 -16.84 -4.70
CA GLU A 109 -27.70 -16.20 -5.21
C GLU A 109 -27.86 -14.77 -4.69
N ASN A 110 -27.46 -14.52 -3.44
CA ASN A 110 -27.58 -13.23 -2.77
C ASN A 110 -26.33 -12.33 -2.87
N GLY A 111 -25.36 -12.64 -3.75
CA GLY A 111 -24.18 -11.81 -3.98
C GLY A 111 -22.87 -12.57 -3.96
N LEU A 112 -21.78 -11.79 -3.97
CA LEU A 112 -20.41 -12.29 -4.02
C LEU A 112 -19.78 -12.22 -2.63
N LEU A 113 -19.04 -13.24 -2.26
CA LEU A 113 -18.33 -13.31 -0.99
C LEU A 113 -16.85 -13.60 -1.22
N LYS A 114 -15.97 -12.72 -0.71
CA LYS A 114 -14.53 -12.96 -0.73
C LYS A 114 -14.15 -13.79 0.49
N VAL A 115 -13.55 -14.96 0.24
CA VAL A 115 -13.27 -15.98 1.26
C VAL A 115 -11.79 -16.35 1.21
N LYS A 116 -11.17 -16.48 2.38
CA LYS A 116 -9.84 -17.06 2.53
C LYS A 116 -9.98 -18.58 2.63
N ALA A 117 -9.45 -19.31 1.65
CA ALA A 117 -9.59 -20.76 1.61
C ALA A 117 -8.26 -21.44 1.97
N SER A 118 -8.36 -22.46 2.81
CA SER A 118 -7.29 -23.40 3.13
C SER A 118 -7.70 -24.79 2.62
N ILE A 119 -7.09 -25.23 1.52
CA ILE A 119 -7.33 -26.53 0.89
C ILE A 119 -6.33 -27.52 1.45
N LEU A 120 -6.75 -28.63 2.01
CA LEU A 120 -5.84 -29.67 2.50
C LEU A 120 -5.10 -30.30 1.31
N ARG A 121 -3.79 -30.46 1.46
CA ARG A 121 -2.96 -31.09 0.41
C ARG A 121 -3.29 -32.55 0.26
N ASP A 122 -3.64 -32.93 -0.95
CA ASP A 122 -3.67 -34.30 -1.36
C ASP A 122 -2.25 -34.67 -1.89
N THR A 123 -1.54 -35.47 -1.12
CA THR A 123 -0.18 -35.91 -1.48
C THR A 123 -0.18 -37.12 -2.43
N LEU A 124 -1.34 -37.79 -2.59
CA LEU A 124 -1.45 -38.95 -3.47
C LEU A 124 -1.68 -38.51 -4.93
N THR A 125 -2.67 -37.65 -5.17
CA THR A 125 -3.05 -37.24 -6.53
C THR A 125 -2.47 -35.88 -6.95
N ASN A 126 -2.01 -35.08 -5.99
CA ASN A 126 -1.47 -33.72 -6.22
C ASN A 126 -2.39 -32.82 -7.06
N ARG A 127 -3.71 -33.03 -7.01
CA ARG A 127 -4.72 -32.30 -7.82
C ARG A 127 -4.66 -30.79 -7.63
N TYR A 128 -4.28 -30.31 -6.42
CA TYR A 128 -4.16 -28.89 -6.12
C TYR A 128 -3.16 -28.16 -7.04
N ARG A 129 -2.15 -28.87 -7.61
CA ARG A 129 -1.18 -28.26 -8.55
C ARG A 129 -1.80 -27.85 -9.88
N SER A 130 -2.97 -28.37 -10.21
CA SER A 130 -3.72 -28.00 -11.43
C SER A 130 -4.53 -26.72 -11.26
N LEU A 131 -4.60 -26.17 -10.04
CA LEU A 131 -5.35 -24.95 -9.75
C LEU A 131 -4.51 -23.72 -10.07
N HIS A 132 -5.09 -22.80 -10.82
CA HIS A 132 -4.50 -21.52 -11.19
C HIS A 132 -5.48 -20.38 -10.95
N THR A 133 -4.95 -19.15 -10.85
CA THR A 133 -5.79 -17.95 -10.76
C THR A 133 -6.78 -17.90 -11.94
N GLY A 134 -8.05 -17.67 -11.64
CA GLY A 134 -9.13 -17.63 -12.63
C GLY A 134 -9.83 -18.96 -12.83
N ASP A 135 -9.31 -20.06 -12.28
CA ASP A 135 -10.02 -21.34 -12.31
C ASP A 135 -11.27 -21.28 -11.43
N GLY A 136 -12.34 -21.90 -11.94
CA GLY A 136 -13.53 -22.14 -11.17
C GLY A 136 -13.46 -23.47 -10.43
N ILE A 137 -13.98 -23.50 -9.23
CA ILE A 137 -14.18 -24.71 -8.42
C ILE A 137 -15.61 -24.80 -7.91
N GLU A 138 -16.10 -26.02 -7.80
CA GLU A 138 -17.26 -26.39 -7.01
C GLU A 138 -16.75 -27.07 -5.75
N ALA A 139 -17.16 -26.58 -4.59
CA ALA A 139 -16.71 -27.10 -3.31
C ALA A 139 -17.86 -27.23 -2.32
N MET A 140 -17.70 -28.17 -1.37
CA MET A 140 -18.62 -28.39 -0.25
C MET A 140 -17.85 -28.22 1.05
N ALA A 141 -18.06 -27.09 1.76
CA ALA A 141 -17.34 -26.82 3.00
C ALA A 141 -18.15 -25.87 3.93
N TYR A 142 -17.71 -25.76 5.17
CA TYR A 142 -18.16 -24.73 6.08
C TYR A 142 -17.60 -23.38 5.68
N LEU A 143 -18.42 -22.34 5.80
CA LEU A 143 -18.02 -20.96 5.68
C LEU A 143 -18.11 -20.34 7.07
N GLU A 144 -16.99 -20.03 7.65
CA GLU A 144 -16.88 -19.54 9.02
C GLU A 144 -16.48 -18.05 9.06
N LYS A 145 -16.90 -17.35 10.10
CA LYS A 145 -16.41 -15.99 10.32
C LYS A 145 -14.92 -16.06 10.70
N PRO A 146 -14.09 -15.12 10.21
CA PRO A 146 -12.70 -15.08 10.62
C PRO A 146 -12.56 -14.97 12.14
N MET A 147 -11.75 -15.84 12.73
CA MET A 147 -11.49 -15.87 14.17
C MET A 147 -9.99 -15.71 14.45
N ASN A 148 -9.68 -15.13 15.61
CA ASN A 148 -8.31 -15.05 16.08
C ASN A 148 -7.90 -16.35 16.75
N PHE A 149 -6.63 -16.71 16.61
CA PHE A 149 -6.04 -17.78 17.40
C PHE A 149 -5.89 -17.28 18.87
N SER A 150 -6.19 -18.16 19.84
CA SER A 150 -6.28 -17.82 21.27
C SER A 150 -5.04 -17.15 21.85
N ASP A 151 -3.85 -17.41 21.29
CA ASP A 151 -2.56 -16.91 21.82
C ASP A 151 -1.87 -15.91 20.90
N ALA A 152 -2.57 -15.44 19.84
CA ALA A 152 -1.96 -14.54 18.87
C ALA A 152 -2.03 -13.08 19.34
N THR A 153 -0.88 -12.41 19.39
CA THR A 153 -0.78 -10.95 19.61
C THR A 153 -1.30 -10.15 18.42
N PHE A 154 -1.41 -10.79 17.25
CA PHE A 154 -1.87 -10.19 16.00
C PHE A 154 -3.37 -10.49 15.77
N ASP A 155 -4.17 -9.45 15.60
CA ASP A 155 -5.61 -9.56 15.29
C ASP A 155 -5.80 -9.93 13.82
N TYR A 156 -5.75 -11.25 13.54
CA TYR A 156 -5.87 -11.81 12.20
C TYR A 156 -7.29 -11.62 11.62
N ALA A 157 -8.32 -11.75 12.44
CA ALA A 157 -9.70 -11.54 12.01
C ALA A 157 -9.93 -10.10 11.55
N ARG A 158 -9.38 -9.13 12.28
CA ARG A 158 -9.41 -7.72 11.88
C ARG A 158 -8.62 -7.49 10.60
N TRP A 159 -7.45 -8.09 10.46
CA TRP A 159 -6.64 -7.99 9.26
C TRP A 159 -7.38 -8.50 8.02
N LEU A 160 -8.06 -9.63 8.10
CA LEU A 160 -8.88 -10.17 7.01
C LEU A 160 -10.03 -9.21 6.64
N ARG A 161 -10.72 -8.65 7.63
CA ARG A 161 -11.79 -7.66 7.38
C ARG A 161 -11.26 -6.41 6.68
N LEU A 162 -10.10 -5.88 7.10
CA LEU A 162 -9.45 -4.75 6.43
C LEU A 162 -9.15 -5.03 4.95
N HIS A 163 -8.88 -6.30 4.61
CA HIS A 163 -8.61 -6.76 3.23
C HIS A 163 -9.87 -7.24 2.49
N GLY A 164 -11.06 -7.03 3.07
CA GLY A 164 -12.35 -7.31 2.45
C GLY A 164 -12.74 -8.78 2.44
N PHE A 165 -12.11 -9.62 3.27
CA PHE A 165 -12.56 -10.99 3.47
C PHE A 165 -13.71 -11.02 4.46
N SER A 166 -14.80 -11.72 4.08
CA SER A 166 -16.00 -11.85 4.92
C SER A 166 -16.10 -13.22 5.59
N ALA A 167 -15.33 -14.21 5.11
CA ALA A 167 -15.34 -15.57 5.65
C ALA A 167 -14.00 -16.28 5.42
N GLU A 168 -13.81 -17.36 6.16
CA GLU A 168 -12.78 -18.37 5.95
C GLU A 168 -13.42 -19.72 5.65
N THR A 169 -12.70 -20.60 4.97
CA THR A 169 -13.14 -21.97 4.71
C THR A 169 -11.98 -22.95 4.71
N PHE A 170 -12.24 -24.14 5.20
CA PHE A 170 -11.33 -25.27 5.11
C PHE A 170 -11.94 -26.33 4.20
N ILE A 171 -11.23 -26.74 3.16
CA ILE A 171 -11.73 -27.65 2.11
C ILE A 171 -10.89 -28.92 2.11
N CYS A 172 -11.52 -30.08 2.31
CA CYS A 172 -10.85 -31.37 2.19
C CYS A 172 -10.64 -31.77 0.71
N PRO A 173 -9.66 -32.64 0.40
CA PRO A 173 -9.30 -33.00 -0.97
C PRO A 173 -10.47 -33.56 -1.79
N ASP A 174 -11.36 -34.32 -1.16
CA ASP A 174 -12.50 -34.97 -1.83
C ASP A 174 -13.74 -34.05 -1.95
N GLN A 175 -13.70 -32.90 -1.32
CA GLN A 175 -14.81 -31.95 -1.24
C GLN A 175 -14.79 -30.85 -2.31
N TRP A 176 -13.86 -30.90 -3.24
CA TRP A 176 -13.79 -29.95 -4.34
C TRP A 176 -13.52 -30.59 -5.68
N ARG A 177 -14.02 -29.96 -6.73
CA ARG A 177 -13.69 -30.32 -8.11
C ARG A 177 -13.55 -29.06 -8.97
N LYS A 178 -12.66 -29.11 -9.97
CA LYS A 178 -12.51 -28.04 -10.94
C LYS A 178 -13.73 -28.02 -11.85
N LYS A 179 -14.36 -26.86 -12.01
CA LYS A 179 -15.57 -26.65 -12.80
C LYS A 179 -15.54 -25.27 -13.43
N LYS A 180 -15.95 -25.14 -14.67
CA LYS A 180 -16.16 -23.81 -15.27
C LYS A 180 -17.31 -23.10 -14.56
N VAL A 181 -17.03 -21.94 -14.00
CA VAL A 181 -17.97 -21.13 -13.26
C VAL A 181 -18.35 -19.91 -14.09
N ASN A 182 -19.64 -19.57 -14.11
CA ASN A 182 -20.12 -18.39 -14.83
C ASN A 182 -19.70 -17.12 -14.05
N LEU A 183 -18.96 -16.24 -14.71
CA LEU A 183 -18.48 -14.97 -14.14
C LEU A 183 -19.51 -13.83 -14.27
N HIS A 184 -20.71 -14.09 -14.82
CA HIS A 184 -21.71 -13.05 -15.07
C HIS A 184 -22.12 -12.26 -13.80
N PRO A 185 -22.19 -12.87 -12.60
CA PRO A 185 -22.51 -12.15 -11.38
C PRO A 185 -21.42 -11.17 -10.91
N MET A 186 -20.17 -11.33 -11.39
CA MET A 186 -19.06 -10.41 -11.06
C MET A 186 -19.23 -9.08 -11.81
N SER A 187 -18.98 -7.97 -11.10
CA SER A 187 -18.95 -6.64 -11.72
C SER A 187 -17.84 -6.52 -12.76
N PHE A 188 -17.95 -5.56 -13.68
CA PHE A 188 -16.93 -5.27 -14.68
C PHE A 188 -15.56 -5.05 -14.02
N PHE A 189 -15.53 -4.31 -12.91
CA PHE A 189 -14.29 -4.03 -12.16
C PHE A 189 -13.67 -5.32 -11.58
N GLN A 190 -14.45 -6.21 -10.98
CA GLN A 190 -13.97 -7.50 -10.45
C GLN A 190 -13.43 -8.41 -11.54
N ARG A 191 -14.08 -8.44 -12.72
CA ARG A 191 -13.57 -9.18 -13.89
C ARG A 191 -12.26 -8.59 -14.41
N SER A 192 -12.13 -7.27 -14.42
CA SER A 192 -10.89 -6.61 -14.81
C SER A 192 -9.73 -6.96 -13.86
N LEU A 193 -9.98 -6.99 -12.53
CA LEU A 193 -9.00 -7.44 -11.54
C LEU A 193 -8.59 -8.90 -11.75
N LEU A 194 -9.55 -9.78 -12.02
CA LEU A 194 -9.26 -11.19 -12.31
C LEU A 194 -8.42 -11.34 -13.58
N THR A 195 -8.77 -10.63 -14.65
CA THR A 195 -8.00 -10.61 -15.90
C THR A 195 -6.59 -10.09 -15.67
N ALA A 196 -6.43 -9.04 -14.86
CA ALA A 196 -5.13 -8.52 -14.49
C ALA A 196 -4.30 -9.53 -13.68
N ALA A 197 -4.91 -10.27 -12.77
CA ALA A 197 -4.25 -11.33 -12.01
C ALA A 197 -3.75 -12.47 -12.94
N ILE A 198 -4.55 -12.86 -13.94
CA ILE A 198 -4.13 -13.82 -14.97
C ILE A 198 -2.98 -13.26 -15.82
N CYS A 199 -3.04 -11.98 -16.21
CA CYS A 199 -1.94 -11.33 -16.93
C CYS A 199 -0.66 -11.29 -16.09
N ARG A 200 -0.77 -10.99 -14.78
CA ARG A 200 0.36 -11.01 -13.85
C ARG A 200 1.05 -12.38 -13.81
N GLN A 201 0.29 -13.47 -13.79
CA GLN A 201 0.84 -14.83 -13.87
C GLN A 201 1.63 -15.08 -15.17
N LYS A 202 1.10 -14.62 -16.31
CA LYS A 202 1.81 -14.74 -17.59
C LYS A 202 3.12 -13.97 -17.58
N LEU A 203 3.15 -12.78 -16.97
CA LEU A 203 4.37 -12.00 -16.80
C LEU A 203 5.35 -12.70 -15.85
N MET A 204 4.86 -13.31 -14.76
CA MET A 204 5.68 -14.08 -13.83
C MET A 204 6.39 -15.24 -14.52
N LYS A 205 5.72 -15.97 -15.42
CA LYS A 205 6.37 -17.02 -16.23
C LYS A 205 7.52 -16.48 -17.07
N LYS A 206 7.36 -15.29 -17.68
CA LYS A 206 8.45 -14.65 -18.44
C LYS A 206 9.63 -14.24 -17.57
N LEU A 207 9.39 -13.92 -16.29
CA LEU A 207 10.47 -13.65 -15.34
C LEU A 207 11.23 -14.95 -15.01
N THR A 208 10.52 -16.06 -14.80
CA THR A 208 11.12 -17.40 -14.55
C THR A 208 11.96 -17.91 -15.71
N ASP A 209 11.70 -17.48 -16.94
CA ASP A 209 12.52 -17.87 -18.10
C ASP A 209 13.96 -17.30 -18.07
N ASN A 210 14.17 -16.21 -17.31
CA ASN A 210 15.44 -15.47 -17.29
C ASN A 210 16.07 -15.31 -15.89
N LEU A 211 15.34 -15.62 -14.83
CA LEU A 211 15.75 -15.41 -13.45
C LEU A 211 15.42 -16.62 -12.58
N GLU A 212 16.28 -16.90 -11.62
CA GLU A 212 16.14 -18.02 -10.68
C GLU A 212 16.41 -17.58 -9.23
N GLY A 213 16.00 -18.41 -8.25
CA GLY A 213 16.30 -18.24 -6.84
C GLY A 213 15.87 -16.88 -6.26
N ASP A 214 16.75 -16.26 -5.46
CA ASP A 214 16.48 -14.99 -4.79
C ASP A 214 16.32 -13.83 -5.77
N ALA A 215 17.01 -13.85 -6.91
CA ALA A 215 16.87 -12.84 -7.95
C ALA A 215 15.45 -12.82 -8.53
N LEU A 216 14.87 -14.00 -8.81
CA LEU A 216 13.47 -14.11 -9.22
C LEU A 216 12.52 -13.62 -8.13
N ALA A 217 12.77 -14.00 -6.87
CA ALA A 217 11.92 -13.64 -5.74
C ALA A 217 11.88 -12.11 -5.52
N VAL A 218 13.05 -11.46 -5.54
CA VAL A 218 13.19 -10.02 -5.35
C VAL A 218 12.58 -9.24 -6.53
N VAL A 219 12.91 -9.62 -7.77
CA VAL A 219 12.37 -8.96 -8.97
C VAL A 219 10.84 -9.10 -9.01
N THR A 220 10.31 -10.27 -8.71
CA THR A 220 8.85 -10.51 -8.69
C THR A 220 8.16 -9.67 -7.61
N ALA A 221 8.74 -9.59 -6.42
CA ALA A 221 8.22 -8.76 -5.34
C ALA A 221 8.22 -7.26 -5.70
N MET A 222 9.29 -6.77 -6.32
CA MET A 222 9.46 -5.36 -6.66
C MET A 222 8.67 -4.92 -7.90
N THR A 223 8.43 -5.81 -8.87
CA THR A 223 7.75 -5.47 -10.14
C THR A 223 6.28 -5.87 -10.18
N LEU A 224 5.95 -7.06 -9.68
CA LEU A 224 4.60 -7.64 -9.72
C LEU A 224 3.89 -7.66 -8.36
N GLY A 225 4.60 -7.33 -7.29
CA GLY A 225 4.05 -7.29 -5.93
C GLY A 225 3.86 -8.66 -5.28
N ASP A 226 4.37 -9.71 -5.89
CA ASP A 226 4.27 -11.06 -5.37
C ASP A 226 5.47 -11.38 -4.48
N ARG A 227 5.21 -11.62 -3.18
CA ARG A 227 6.21 -11.86 -2.14
C ARG A 227 6.28 -13.32 -1.68
N HIS A 228 5.54 -14.20 -2.32
CA HIS A 228 5.46 -15.61 -1.89
C HIS A 228 6.78 -16.35 -2.05
N LEU A 229 7.59 -15.94 -3.03
CA LEU A 229 8.90 -16.52 -3.31
C LEU A 229 10.01 -16.04 -2.36
N LEU A 230 9.80 -14.93 -1.63
CA LEU A 230 10.82 -14.37 -0.74
C LEU A 230 11.10 -15.30 0.43
N GLY A 231 12.37 -15.71 0.60
CA GLY A 231 12.86 -16.47 1.73
C GLY A 231 12.74 -15.72 3.07
N LYS A 232 12.77 -16.45 4.19
CA LYS A 232 12.71 -15.84 5.53
C LYS A 232 13.98 -15.04 5.82
N GLU A 233 15.13 -15.58 5.48
CA GLU A 233 16.44 -14.97 5.69
C GLU A 233 16.55 -13.62 4.95
N LEU A 234 16.20 -13.61 3.66
CA LEU A 234 16.17 -12.39 2.87
C LEU A 234 15.25 -11.32 3.47
N LYS A 235 14.03 -11.70 3.90
CA LYS A 235 13.11 -10.78 4.58
C LYS A 235 13.70 -10.20 5.86
N GLU A 236 14.45 -11.03 6.62
CA GLU A 236 15.09 -10.64 7.86
C GLU A 236 16.20 -9.62 7.61
N ASP A 237 17.09 -9.84 6.63
CA ASP A 237 18.17 -8.92 6.26
C ASP A 237 17.65 -7.55 5.86
N TYR A 238 16.60 -7.52 5.03
CA TYR A 238 15.94 -6.27 4.66
C TYR A 238 15.24 -5.59 5.86
N SER A 239 14.76 -6.38 6.83
CA SER A 239 14.15 -5.83 8.05
C SER A 239 15.19 -5.24 8.98
N ILE A 240 16.32 -5.93 9.19
CA ILE A 240 17.44 -5.48 10.02
C ILE A 240 18.02 -4.17 9.47
N THR A 241 18.20 -4.08 8.15
CA THR A 241 18.77 -2.90 7.50
C THR A 241 17.79 -1.74 7.30
N GLY A 242 16.50 -1.92 7.69
CA GLY A 242 15.46 -0.91 7.49
C GLY A 242 14.97 -0.76 6.04
N ALA A 243 15.38 -1.67 5.14
CA ALA A 243 15.05 -1.68 3.72
C ALA A 243 13.76 -2.48 3.38
N SER A 244 13.01 -2.99 4.36
CA SER A 244 11.78 -3.78 4.13
C SER A 244 10.75 -3.09 3.23
N HIS A 245 10.72 -1.75 3.24
CA HIS A 245 9.82 -0.95 2.42
C HIS A 245 10.10 -1.10 0.92
N VAL A 246 11.29 -1.55 0.55
CA VAL A 246 11.73 -1.77 -0.83
C VAL A 246 11.23 -3.11 -1.38
N LEU A 247 11.15 -4.18 -0.55
CA LEU A 247 10.54 -5.46 -0.93
C LEU A 247 9.01 -5.36 -1.08
N ALA A 248 8.42 -4.33 -0.51
CA ALA A 248 7.02 -4.02 -0.71
C ALA A 248 6.87 -3.11 -1.92
N LEU A 249 5.90 -3.39 -2.80
CA LEU A 249 5.51 -2.41 -3.78
C LEU A 249 5.15 -1.10 -3.09
N SER A 250 5.99 -0.09 -3.28
CA SER A 250 5.92 1.20 -2.60
C SER A 250 5.66 2.35 -3.56
N GLY A 251 5.47 3.54 -3.01
CA GLY A 251 5.39 4.77 -3.80
C GLY A 251 6.63 5.04 -4.65
N LEU A 252 7.80 4.61 -4.18
CA LEU A 252 9.04 4.71 -4.94
C LEU A 252 8.94 3.96 -6.26
N HIS A 253 8.48 2.70 -6.25
CA HIS A 253 8.32 1.86 -7.45
C HIS A 253 7.39 2.52 -8.46
N LEU A 254 6.25 3.03 -7.99
CA LEU A 254 5.30 3.71 -8.87
C LEU A 254 5.86 5.01 -9.43
N THR A 255 6.63 5.77 -8.63
CA THR A 255 7.31 7.00 -9.08
C THR A 255 8.38 6.69 -10.12
N VAL A 256 9.11 5.58 -9.97
CA VAL A 256 10.10 5.10 -10.95
C VAL A 256 9.42 4.74 -12.28
N VAL A 257 8.31 3.98 -12.22
CA VAL A 257 7.50 3.64 -13.41
C VAL A 257 6.90 4.90 -14.05
N TYR A 258 6.35 5.81 -13.25
CA TYR A 258 5.84 7.11 -13.71
C TYR A 258 6.93 7.93 -14.41
N GLY A 259 8.12 8.03 -13.81
CA GLY A 259 9.27 8.75 -14.38
C GLY A 259 9.71 8.15 -15.72
N LEU A 260 9.76 6.81 -15.82
CA LEU A 260 10.09 6.09 -17.06
C LEU A 260 9.04 6.39 -18.16
N LEU A 261 7.75 6.31 -17.80
CA LEU A 261 6.66 6.60 -18.75
C LEU A 261 6.71 8.06 -19.24
N MET A 262 6.96 9.02 -18.35
CA MET A 262 7.12 10.43 -18.71
C MET A 262 8.34 10.68 -19.62
N LEU A 263 9.45 9.98 -19.37
CA LEU A 263 10.64 10.06 -20.20
C LEU A 263 10.40 9.49 -21.61
N LEU A 264 9.71 8.37 -21.72
CA LEU A 264 9.36 7.74 -22.99
C LEU A 264 8.37 8.62 -23.79
N LEU A 265 7.30 9.08 -23.14
CA LEU A 265 6.30 9.96 -23.75
C LEU A 265 6.90 11.30 -24.20
N GLY A 266 7.75 11.92 -23.38
CA GLY A 266 8.44 13.15 -23.74
C GLY A 266 9.40 12.99 -24.95
N ARG A 267 9.86 11.75 -25.23
CA ARG A 267 10.58 11.43 -26.48
C ARG A 267 9.63 11.31 -27.67
N VAL A 268 8.49 10.62 -27.49
CA VAL A 268 7.45 10.45 -28.50
C VAL A 268 6.83 11.79 -28.89
N GLU A 269 6.56 12.68 -27.94
CA GLU A 269 6.05 14.05 -28.19
C GLU A 269 7.00 14.93 -28.99
N ARG A 270 8.31 14.72 -28.87
CA ARG A 270 9.32 15.40 -29.70
C ARG A 270 9.30 14.89 -31.14
N LEU A 271 8.97 13.61 -31.35
CA LEU A 271 8.87 12.99 -32.67
C LEU A 271 7.51 13.26 -33.32
N LEU A 272 6.45 13.45 -32.55
CA LEU A 272 5.09 13.65 -32.98
C LEU A 272 4.50 14.94 -32.36
N PRO A 273 4.79 16.14 -32.92
CA PRO A 273 4.38 17.43 -32.34
C PRO A 273 2.87 17.61 -32.16
N GLY A 274 2.04 16.88 -32.89
CA GLY A 274 0.58 16.89 -32.77
C GLY A 274 0.05 16.35 -31.43
N LEU A 275 0.84 15.53 -30.72
CA LEU A 275 0.49 15.01 -29.40
C LEU A 275 0.84 15.97 -28.25
N ARG A 276 1.51 17.08 -28.53
CA ARG A 276 2.03 18.06 -27.53
C ARG A 276 0.95 18.92 -26.87
N ARG A 277 -0.27 18.46 -26.73
CA ARG A 277 -1.29 19.17 -25.94
C ARG A 277 -1.02 18.89 -24.45
N LYS A 278 -0.66 19.93 -23.68
CA LYS A 278 -0.62 19.90 -22.22
C LYS A 278 -1.93 19.26 -21.71
N GLY A 279 -1.82 18.16 -20.98
CA GLY A 279 -2.96 17.42 -20.43
C GLY A 279 -3.17 16.04 -21.05
N ILE A 280 -2.92 15.84 -22.36
CA ILE A 280 -3.09 14.49 -22.97
C ILE A 280 -1.99 13.56 -22.50
N SER A 281 -0.73 13.99 -22.47
CA SER A 281 0.39 13.21 -21.96
C SER A 281 0.21 12.85 -20.47
N GLU A 282 -0.22 13.81 -19.64
CA GLU A 282 -0.47 13.55 -18.22
C GLU A 282 -1.61 12.54 -18.02
N LEU A 283 -2.70 12.65 -18.77
CA LEU A 283 -3.81 11.69 -18.73
C LEU A 283 -3.38 10.31 -19.22
N THR A 284 -2.56 10.23 -20.27
CA THR A 284 -2.03 8.96 -20.79
C THR A 284 -1.14 8.27 -19.74
N VAL A 285 -0.27 9.04 -19.07
CA VAL A 285 0.58 8.50 -18.00
C VAL A 285 -0.26 8.07 -16.81
N LEU A 286 -1.26 8.86 -16.40
CA LEU A 286 -2.17 8.46 -15.33
C LEU A 286 -2.94 7.18 -15.66
N PHE A 287 -3.42 7.04 -16.89
CA PHE A 287 -4.06 5.81 -17.35
C PHE A 287 -3.10 4.61 -17.27
N ALA A 288 -1.86 4.76 -17.73
CA ALA A 288 -0.85 3.71 -17.62
C ALA A 288 -0.50 3.36 -16.18
N VAL A 289 -0.39 4.37 -15.29
CA VAL A 289 -0.18 4.18 -13.85
C VAL A 289 -1.32 3.38 -13.22
N TRP A 290 -2.58 3.75 -13.48
CA TRP A 290 -3.73 3.01 -12.96
C TRP A 290 -3.85 1.61 -13.54
N SER A 291 -3.49 1.41 -14.81
CA SER A 291 -3.41 0.08 -15.42
C SER A 291 -2.37 -0.79 -14.73
N TYR A 292 -1.21 -0.23 -14.39
CA TYR A 292 -0.19 -0.93 -13.57
C TYR A 292 -0.70 -1.24 -12.16
N VAL A 293 -1.39 -0.31 -11.50
CA VAL A 293 -2.01 -0.53 -10.17
C VAL A 293 -2.97 -1.72 -10.19
N VAL A 294 -3.80 -1.81 -11.22
CA VAL A 294 -4.73 -2.94 -11.41
C VAL A 294 -3.95 -4.24 -11.67
N LEU A 295 -2.90 -4.20 -12.49
CA LEU A 295 -2.05 -5.36 -12.81
C LEU A 295 -1.40 -5.95 -11.56
N VAL A 296 -0.88 -5.12 -10.64
CA VAL A 296 -0.24 -5.59 -9.40
C VAL A 296 -1.21 -5.92 -8.28
N GLY A 297 -2.51 -5.90 -8.54
CA GLY A 297 -3.58 -6.36 -7.64
C GLY A 297 -4.05 -5.32 -6.63
N MET A 298 -3.90 -4.01 -6.93
CA MET A 298 -4.42 -2.90 -6.13
C MET A 298 -4.00 -2.94 -4.65
N SER A 299 -2.74 -3.30 -4.39
CA SER A 299 -2.23 -3.26 -3.01
C SER A 299 -2.40 -1.85 -2.42
N SER A 300 -2.72 -1.77 -1.12
CA SER A 300 -3.07 -0.50 -0.47
C SER A 300 -1.96 0.56 -0.61
N SER A 301 -0.69 0.14 -0.60
CA SER A 301 0.46 1.04 -0.79
C SER A 301 0.52 1.66 -2.19
N VAL A 302 0.28 0.86 -3.22
CA VAL A 302 0.35 1.31 -4.62
C VAL A 302 -0.84 2.21 -4.96
N VAL A 303 -2.05 1.85 -4.47
CA VAL A 303 -3.26 2.68 -4.63
C VAL A 303 -3.05 4.07 -4.00
N ARG A 304 -2.49 4.15 -2.78
CA ARG A 304 -2.17 5.45 -2.15
C ARG A 304 -1.27 6.31 -3.02
N SER A 305 -0.20 5.71 -3.52
CA SER A 305 0.78 6.41 -4.35
C SER A 305 0.19 6.87 -5.68
N ALA A 306 -0.65 6.04 -6.31
CA ALA A 306 -1.38 6.40 -7.52
C ALA A 306 -2.36 7.55 -7.27
N MET A 307 -3.09 7.53 -6.14
CA MET A 307 -3.96 8.63 -5.74
C MET A 307 -3.18 9.93 -5.50
N MET A 308 -2.04 9.85 -4.79
CA MET A 308 -1.16 11.01 -4.59
C MET A 308 -0.65 11.57 -5.92
N LEU A 309 -0.21 10.70 -6.84
CA LEU A 309 0.23 11.10 -8.19
C LEU A 309 -0.92 11.72 -8.99
N THR A 310 -2.11 11.15 -8.91
CA THR A 310 -3.30 11.68 -9.60
C THR A 310 -3.62 13.08 -9.10
N ILE A 311 -3.70 13.29 -7.78
CA ILE A 311 -3.96 14.60 -7.20
C ILE A 311 -2.83 15.58 -7.54
N TYR A 312 -1.58 15.14 -7.47
CA TYR A 312 -0.41 15.92 -7.88
C TYR A 312 -0.52 16.40 -9.34
N SER A 313 -0.88 15.51 -10.27
CA SER A 313 -1.08 15.86 -11.67
C SER A 313 -2.22 16.86 -11.87
N PHE A 314 -3.35 16.66 -11.17
CA PHE A 314 -4.47 17.62 -11.23
C PHE A 314 -4.09 19.00 -10.67
N VAL A 315 -3.40 19.05 -9.54
CA VAL A 315 -2.93 20.31 -8.93
C VAL A 315 -1.91 20.99 -9.84
N SER A 316 -1.06 20.21 -10.53
CA SER A 316 -0.11 20.72 -11.53
C SER A 316 -0.81 21.34 -12.74
N LEU A 317 -1.89 20.71 -13.24
CA LEU A 317 -2.70 21.24 -14.34
C LEU A 317 -3.38 22.57 -13.95
N LEU A 318 -3.73 22.73 -12.67
CA LEU A 318 -4.33 23.95 -12.13
C LEU A 318 -3.29 25.04 -11.79
N ASN A 319 -2.01 24.86 -12.13
CA ASN A 319 -0.89 25.79 -11.83
C ASN A 319 -0.80 26.20 -10.34
N ARG A 320 -1.12 25.26 -9.42
CA ARG A 320 -1.00 25.47 -7.97
C ARG A 320 0.22 24.75 -7.39
N ASP A 321 0.61 25.12 -6.16
CA ASP A 321 1.73 24.48 -5.45
C ASP A 321 1.51 22.98 -5.31
N ARG A 322 2.44 22.22 -5.86
CA ARG A 322 2.29 20.79 -6.20
C ARG A 322 2.39 19.86 -4.99
N LEU A 323 3.28 20.16 -4.08
CA LEU A 323 3.54 19.33 -2.89
C LEU A 323 3.28 20.15 -1.63
N SER A 324 2.10 20.03 -1.08
CA SER A 324 1.76 20.66 0.18
C SER A 324 1.17 19.65 1.15
N VAL A 325 1.29 19.93 2.43
CA VAL A 325 0.62 19.17 3.50
C VAL A 325 -0.89 19.12 3.24
N ASN A 326 -1.44 20.16 2.61
CA ASN A 326 -2.86 20.20 2.25
C ASN A 326 -3.22 19.18 1.15
N THR A 327 -2.36 18.99 0.14
CA THR A 327 -2.53 17.97 -0.91
C THR A 327 -2.47 16.56 -0.33
N LEU A 328 -1.53 16.32 0.58
CA LEU A 328 -1.42 15.06 1.32
C LEU A 328 -2.69 14.78 2.16
N ALA A 329 -3.15 15.78 2.90
CA ALA A 329 -4.36 15.67 3.71
C ALA A 329 -5.61 15.43 2.85
N LEU A 330 -5.73 16.10 1.70
CA LEU A 330 -6.84 15.87 0.75
C LEU A 330 -6.83 14.44 0.21
N THR A 331 -5.65 13.90 -0.11
CA THR A 331 -5.51 12.50 -0.52
C THR A 331 -5.98 11.55 0.57
N ALA A 332 -5.58 11.79 1.83
CA ALA A 332 -6.02 11.00 2.96
C ALA A 332 -7.55 11.05 3.14
N VAL A 333 -8.15 12.23 3.06
CA VAL A 333 -9.61 12.41 3.16
C VAL A 333 -10.31 11.59 2.07
N ILE A 334 -9.90 11.70 0.80
CA ILE A 334 -10.52 10.95 -0.31
C ILE A 334 -10.40 9.44 -0.07
N MET A 335 -9.22 8.97 0.34
CA MET A 335 -9.02 7.54 0.60
C MET A 335 -9.87 7.02 1.76
N LEU A 336 -9.98 7.80 2.84
CA LEU A 336 -10.81 7.43 3.99
C LEU A 336 -12.31 7.46 3.69
N PHE A 337 -12.75 8.33 2.77
CA PHE A 337 -14.12 8.26 2.24
C PHE A 337 -14.38 6.99 1.43
N CYS A 338 -13.41 6.56 0.59
CA CYS A 338 -13.53 5.33 -0.20
C CYS A 338 -13.45 4.07 0.66
N ASN A 339 -12.55 4.06 1.65
CA ASN A 339 -12.39 2.95 2.59
C ASN A 339 -11.97 3.46 3.97
N PRO A 340 -12.93 3.68 4.90
CA PRO A 340 -12.65 4.22 6.22
C PRO A 340 -11.76 3.31 7.06
N LEU A 341 -11.83 1.99 6.85
CA LEU A 341 -11.00 1.01 7.56
C LEU A 341 -9.50 1.14 7.22
N SER A 342 -9.15 1.82 6.13
CA SER A 342 -7.75 2.10 5.78
C SER A 342 -7.00 2.89 6.86
N LEU A 343 -7.69 3.62 7.73
CA LEU A 343 -7.09 4.33 8.86
C LEU A 343 -6.32 3.38 9.80
N PHE A 344 -6.80 2.15 9.93
CA PHE A 344 -6.22 1.11 10.79
C PHE A 344 -5.19 0.23 10.07
N ASP A 345 -5.01 0.39 8.75
CA ASP A 345 -3.98 -0.31 8.00
C ASP A 345 -2.60 0.28 8.32
N ILE A 346 -1.71 -0.56 8.85
CA ILE A 346 -0.33 -0.19 9.19
C ILE A 346 0.38 0.46 8.01
N GLY A 347 0.19 -0.10 6.81
CA GLY A 347 0.76 0.45 5.58
C GLY A 347 0.24 1.87 5.29
N PHE A 348 -1.05 2.16 5.51
CA PHE A 348 -1.60 3.50 5.38
C PHE A 348 -0.93 4.46 6.37
N GLN A 349 -0.86 4.10 7.63
CA GLN A 349 -0.26 4.93 8.68
C GLN A 349 1.21 5.25 8.38
N LEU A 350 2.03 4.23 8.12
CA LEU A 350 3.44 4.39 7.81
C LEU A 350 3.68 5.27 6.57
N SER A 351 2.88 5.09 5.51
CA SER A 351 3.04 5.86 4.29
C SER A 351 2.69 7.33 4.47
N PHE A 352 1.53 7.64 5.09
CA PHE A 352 1.13 9.04 5.29
C PHE A 352 2.03 9.76 6.28
N VAL A 353 2.42 9.11 7.37
CA VAL A 353 3.35 9.66 8.37
C VAL A 353 4.73 9.89 7.76
N SER A 354 5.24 8.96 6.93
CA SER A 354 6.51 9.11 6.23
C SER A 354 6.51 10.35 5.33
N VAL A 355 5.52 10.49 4.44
CA VAL A 355 5.43 11.64 3.53
C VAL A 355 5.23 12.94 4.29
N TRP A 356 4.39 12.95 5.32
CA TRP A 356 4.18 14.10 6.18
C TRP A 356 5.46 14.54 6.87
N SER A 357 6.21 13.60 7.43
CA SER A 357 7.49 13.85 8.09
C SER A 357 8.53 14.39 7.09
N ILE A 358 8.60 13.83 5.88
CA ILE A 358 9.47 14.34 4.81
C ILE A 358 9.11 15.79 4.48
N LEU A 359 7.83 16.11 4.29
CA LEU A 359 7.38 17.47 3.98
C LEU A 359 7.76 18.49 5.06
N LEU A 360 7.76 18.08 6.34
CA LEU A 360 8.09 18.97 7.46
C LEU A 360 9.61 19.08 7.71
N PHE A 361 10.32 17.96 7.72
CA PHE A 361 11.70 17.90 8.19
C PHE A 361 12.74 17.96 7.08
N TYR A 362 12.44 17.45 5.86
CA TYR A 362 13.43 17.48 4.76
C TYR A 362 13.94 18.88 4.44
N PRO A 363 13.09 19.94 4.33
CA PRO A 363 13.60 21.28 4.05
C PRO A 363 14.54 21.81 5.14
N LEU A 364 14.26 21.47 6.40
CA LEU A 364 15.08 21.86 7.55
C LEU A 364 16.43 21.13 7.53
N LEU A 365 16.40 19.80 7.39
CA LEU A 365 17.60 18.94 7.37
C LEU A 365 18.48 19.26 6.16
N TYR A 366 17.89 19.46 4.98
CA TYR A 366 18.67 19.73 3.78
C TYR A 366 19.46 21.03 3.89
N GLN A 367 18.94 22.03 4.59
CA GLN A 367 19.57 23.35 4.78
C GLN A 367 20.63 23.37 5.88
N THR A 368 20.78 22.33 6.71
CA THR A 368 21.82 22.29 7.75
C THR A 368 23.22 22.25 7.15
N LEU A 369 23.36 21.63 5.95
CA LEU A 369 24.65 21.64 5.26
C LEU A 369 24.79 22.90 4.40
N SER A 370 25.92 23.61 4.59
CA SER A 370 26.18 24.88 3.90
C SER A 370 26.07 24.73 2.37
N SER A 371 25.35 25.65 1.75
CA SER A 371 25.21 25.73 0.29
C SER A 371 26.56 25.80 -0.46
N ARG A 372 27.63 26.26 0.21
CA ARG A 372 28.96 26.35 -0.35
C ARG A 372 29.52 24.97 -0.69
N TYR A 373 29.38 23.96 0.20
CA TYR A 373 29.85 22.59 -0.03
C TYR A 373 28.99 21.88 -1.07
N LEU A 374 27.68 22.10 -1.04
CA LEU A 374 26.72 21.46 -1.96
C LEU A 374 26.80 21.99 -3.40
N LYS A 375 27.29 23.21 -3.62
CA LYS A 375 27.42 23.80 -4.97
C LYS A 375 28.50 23.14 -5.81
N HIS A 376 29.57 22.66 -5.21
CA HIS A 376 30.76 22.17 -5.92
C HIS A 376 30.74 20.66 -6.22
N CYS A 377 29.88 19.85 -5.57
CA CYS A 377 29.87 18.43 -5.75
C CYS A 377 28.45 17.90 -5.98
N ALA A 378 28.15 17.48 -7.22
CA ALA A 378 26.84 16.91 -7.58
C ALA A 378 26.54 15.59 -6.83
N ALA A 379 27.56 14.73 -6.66
CA ALA A 379 27.45 13.50 -5.90
C ALA A 379 27.18 13.77 -4.41
N GLY A 380 27.85 14.77 -3.83
CA GLY A 380 27.61 15.19 -2.44
C GLY A 380 26.18 15.72 -2.23
N ARG A 381 25.64 16.50 -3.18
CA ARG A 381 24.24 16.94 -3.14
C ARG A 381 23.27 15.77 -3.16
N TRP A 382 23.52 14.80 -4.03
CA TRP A 382 22.68 13.63 -4.17
C TRP A 382 22.70 12.77 -2.89
N LEU A 383 23.89 12.46 -2.38
CA LEU A 383 24.07 11.70 -1.13
C LEU A 383 23.43 12.42 0.06
N TRP A 384 23.67 13.73 0.19
CA TRP A 384 23.06 14.49 1.28
C TRP A 384 21.54 14.55 1.15
N GLY A 385 21.02 14.75 -0.06
CA GLY A 385 19.57 14.73 -0.31
C GLY A 385 18.92 13.40 0.08
N MET A 386 19.53 12.28 -0.31
CA MET A 386 19.05 10.94 0.08
C MET A 386 19.12 10.72 1.59
N THR A 387 20.22 11.10 2.22
CA THR A 387 20.37 11.01 3.68
C THR A 387 19.31 11.86 4.39
N ALA A 388 19.11 13.10 3.96
CA ALA A 388 18.11 14.00 4.55
C ALA A 388 16.68 13.46 4.40
N VAL A 389 16.35 12.87 3.25
CA VAL A 389 15.05 12.22 3.04
C VAL A 389 14.89 10.99 3.95
N SER A 390 15.93 10.14 4.03
CA SER A 390 15.90 8.94 4.88
C SER A 390 15.73 9.28 6.36
N VAL A 391 16.47 10.27 6.85
CA VAL A 391 16.34 10.75 8.23
C VAL A 391 14.95 11.37 8.47
N ALA A 392 14.49 12.23 7.57
CA ALA A 392 13.17 12.84 7.67
C ALA A 392 12.04 11.79 7.72
N ALA A 393 12.10 10.79 6.86
CA ALA A 393 11.14 9.68 6.87
C ALA A 393 11.20 8.90 8.19
N GLN A 394 12.41 8.56 8.64
CA GLN A 394 12.62 7.75 9.84
C GLN A 394 12.18 8.48 11.11
N LEU A 395 12.35 9.80 11.21
CA LEU A 395 11.83 10.59 12.32
C LEU A 395 10.32 10.41 12.51
N GLY A 396 9.56 10.33 11.43
CA GLY A 396 8.12 10.05 11.52
C GLY A 396 7.78 8.58 11.74
N THR A 397 8.47 7.67 11.05
CA THR A 397 8.06 6.26 11.01
C THR A 397 8.67 5.40 12.09
N ALA A 398 9.83 5.75 12.67
CA ALA A 398 10.52 4.96 13.67
C ALA A 398 9.65 4.53 14.87
N PRO A 399 8.88 5.43 15.50
CA PRO A 399 8.07 5.04 16.64
C PRO A 399 6.92 4.09 16.27
N LEU A 400 6.33 4.25 15.07
CA LEU A 400 5.32 3.32 14.58
C LEU A 400 5.92 1.96 14.24
N ILE A 401 7.12 1.93 13.64
CA ILE A 401 7.84 0.69 13.35
C ILE A 401 8.18 -0.05 14.65
N ALA A 402 8.68 0.67 15.66
CA ALA A 402 8.97 0.12 16.98
C ALA A 402 7.68 -0.41 17.68
N PHE A 403 6.56 0.31 17.53
CA PHE A 403 5.27 -0.09 18.11
C PHE A 403 4.70 -1.35 17.45
N TYR A 404 4.72 -1.45 16.11
CA TYR A 404 4.09 -2.57 15.39
C TYR A 404 5.00 -3.78 15.21
N PHE A 405 6.30 -3.54 15.01
CA PHE A 405 7.27 -4.59 14.65
C PHE A 405 8.30 -4.86 15.76
N CYS A 406 8.23 -4.14 16.87
CA CYS A 406 9.11 -4.30 18.03
C CYS A 406 10.62 -4.20 17.68
N ARG A 407 10.96 -3.50 16.59
CA ARG A 407 12.33 -3.40 16.06
C ARG A 407 12.62 -2.00 15.55
N PHE A 408 13.90 -1.59 15.67
CA PHE A 408 14.44 -0.37 15.08
C PHE A 408 15.79 -0.67 14.40
N SER A 409 15.94 -0.26 13.13
CA SER A 409 17.21 -0.36 12.40
C SER A 409 18.13 0.79 12.76
N THR A 410 19.34 0.51 13.19
CA THR A 410 20.36 1.53 13.46
C THR A 410 21.15 1.88 12.20
N VAL A 411 21.15 0.98 11.21
CA VAL A 411 21.85 1.13 9.93
C VAL A 411 20.92 1.55 8.79
N PHE A 412 19.78 2.17 9.09
CA PHE A 412 18.78 2.56 8.08
C PHE A 412 19.33 3.55 7.04
N ILE A 413 20.31 4.41 7.39
CA ILE A 413 20.92 5.35 6.45
C ILE A 413 21.72 4.60 5.37
N PRO A 414 22.80 3.85 5.69
CA PRO A 414 23.51 3.07 4.68
C PRO A 414 22.60 2.04 4.00
N GLY A 415 21.68 1.40 4.70
CA GLY A 415 20.67 0.52 4.12
C GLY A 415 19.83 1.19 3.03
N SER A 416 19.34 2.41 3.28
CA SER A 416 18.57 3.18 2.29
C SER A 416 19.44 3.67 1.12
N LEU A 417 20.70 4.06 1.38
CA LEU A 417 21.62 4.50 0.33
C LEU A 417 22.00 3.38 -0.64
N ILE A 418 22.00 2.12 -0.21
CA ILE A 418 22.20 0.94 -1.03
C ILE A 418 20.87 0.55 -1.70
N ALA A 419 19.82 0.38 -0.92
CA ALA A 419 18.57 -0.21 -1.38
C ALA A 419 17.81 0.67 -2.38
N VAL A 420 17.75 1.99 -2.20
CA VAL A 420 16.94 2.88 -3.06
C VAL A 420 17.50 2.97 -4.48
N PRO A 421 18.79 3.26 -4.72
CA PRO A 421 19.36 3.29 -6.07
C PRO A 421 19.36 1.91 -6.72
N GLY A 422 19.72 0.86 -5.96
CA GLY A 422 19.69 -0.52 -6.45
C GLY A 422 18.31 -0.92 -6.95
N THR A 423 17.27 -0.65 -6.16
CA THR A 423 15.88 -0.89 -6.55
C THR A 423 15.49 -0.18 -7.84
N MET A 424 15.89 1.07 -8.02
CA MET A 424 15.59 1.81 -9.26
C MET A 424 16.20 1.10 -10.47
N MET A 425 17.46 0.66 -10.38
CA MET A 425 18.15 -0.05 -11.46
C MET A 425 17.54 -1.43 -11.70
N ILE A 426 17.19 -2.17 -10.65
CA ILE A 426 16.53 -3.49 -10.74
C ILE A 426 15.17 -3.35 -11.44
N ILE A 427 14.34 -2.38 -11.05
CA ILE A 427 13.03 -2.17 -11.68
C ILE A 427 13.19 -1.81 -13.16
N TRP A 428 14.09 -0.90 -13.51
CA TRP A 428 14.28 -0.51 -14.91
C TRP A 428 14.76 -1.69 -15.74
N SER A 429 15.76 -2.45 -15.27
CA SER A 429 16.24 -3.64 -15.97
C SER A 429 15.12 -4.66 -16.15
N SER A 430 14.32 -4.90 -15.12
CA SER A 430 13.20 -5.85 -15.18
C SER A 430 12.09 -5.39 -16.13
N VAL A 431 11.76 -4.10 -16.16
CA VAL A 431 10.78 -3.53 -17.09
C VAL A 431 11.29 -3.64 -18.53
N PHE A 432 12.57 -3.33 -18.79
CA PHE A 432 13.16 -3.51 -20.12
C PHE A 432 13.20 -4.97 -20.54
N MET A 433 13.53 -5.89 -19.64
CA MET A 433 13.46 -7.33 -19.89
C MET A 433 12.06 -7.78 -20.33
N LEU A 434 11.01 -7.30 -19.65
CA LEU A 434 9.62 -7.64 -19.99
C LEU A 434 9.18 -7.02 -21.32
N ILE A 435 9.51 -5.75 -21.58
CA ILE A 435 9.18 -5.05 -22.83
C ILE A 435 9.89 -5.70 -24.01
N LEU A 436 11.16 -6.06 -23.84
CA LEU A 436 12.00 -6.68 -24.87
C LEU A 436 11.86 -8.21 -24.92
N SER A 437 10.89 -8.79 -24.22
CA SER A 437 10.64 -10.24 -24.25
C SER A 437 10.40 -10.84 -25.66
N PRO A 438 9.95 -10.10 -26.70
CA PRO A 438 9.92 -10.61 -28.06
C PRO A 438 11.31 -10.83 -28.68
N PHE A 439 12.35 -10.20 -28.11
CA PHE A 439 13.75 -10.32 -28.55
C PHE A 439 14.57 -11.09 -27.49
N PRO A 440 14.75 -12.42 -27.63
CA PRO A 440 15.32 -13.26 -26.57
C PRO A 440 16.69 -12.80 -26.06
N VAL A 441 17.58 -12.37 -26.99
CA VAL A 441 18.94 -11.92 -26.63
C VAL A 441 18.91 -10.67 -25.73
N LEU A 442 18.09 -9.68 -26.08
CA LEU A 442 17.96 -8.45 -25.29
C LEU A 442 17.27 -8.72 -23.96
N SER A 443 16.23 -9.55 -23.97
CA SER A 443 15.52 -9.94 -22.75
C SER A 443 16.46 -10.66 -21.78
N SER A 444 17.26 -11.61 -22.27
CA SER A 444 18.25 -12.32 -21.46
C SER A 444 19.35 -11.40 -20.91
N PHE A 445 19.84 -10.45 -21.71
CA PHE A 445 20.80 -9.45 -21.26
C PHE A 445 20.28 -8.63 -20.07
N PHE A 446 19.05 -8.08 -20.19
CA PHE A 446 18.45 -7.31 -19.10
C PHE A 446 18.07 -8.19 -17.91
N GLY A 447 17.72 -9.46 -18.13
CA GLY A 447 17.50 -10.44 -17.07
C GLY A 447 18.77 -10.71 -16.27
N GLN A 448 19.89 -10.99 -16.93
CA GLN A 448 21.18 -11.16 -16.29
C GLN A 448 21.62 -9.90 -15.52
N MET A 449 21.44 -8.72 -16.13
CA MET A 449 21.73 -7.46 -15.46
C MET A 449 20.88 -7.28 -14.20
N ALA A 450 19.57 -7.56 -14.26
CA ALA A 450 18.70 -7.50 -13.08
C ALA A 450 19.14 -8.50 -12.00
N GLY A 451 19.49 -9.74 -12.38
CA GLY A 451 19.99 -10.76 -11.47
C GLY A 451 21.28 -10.34 -10.75
N GLN A 452 22.24 -9.77 -11.48
CA GLN A 452 23.50 -9.27 -10.91
C GLN A 452 23.26 -8.09 -9.96
N LEU A 453 22.36 -7.16 -10.32
CA LEU A 453 22.01 -6.03 -9.46
C LEU A 453 21.35 -6.50 -8.15
N VAL A 454 20.45 -7.49 -8.22
CA VAL A 454 19.85 -8.09 -7.02
C VAL A 454 20.93 -8.76 -6.18
N TYR A 455 21.80 -9.57 -6.77
CA TYR A 455 22.88 -10.24 -6.05
C TYR A 455 23.79 -9.23 -5.32
N CYS A 456 24.20 -8.16 -6.00
CA CYS A 456 25.01 -7.11 -5.39
C CYS A 456 24.27 -6.39 -4.23
N GLN A 457 23.00 -6.09 -4.42
CA GLN A 457 22.19 -5.42 -3.39
C GLN A 457 21.98 -6.33 -2.17
N ASP A 458 21.59 -7.59 -2.39
CA ASP A 458 21.33 -8.55 -1.32
C ASP A 458 22.61 -8.85 -0.54
N THR A 459 23.75 -9.06 -1.23
CA THR A 459 25.05 -9.27 -0.57
C THR A 459 25.46 -8.06 0.27
N ALA A 460 25.26 -6.84 -0.22
CA ALA A 460 25.59 -5.63 0.53
C ALA A 460 24.64 -5.44 1.75
N LEU A 461 23.36 -5.74 1.62
CA LEU A 461 22.41 -5.66 2.72
C LEU A 461 22.64 -6.78 3.75
N HIS A 462 22.93 -8.00 3.31
CA HIS A 462 23.30 -9.12 4.19
C HIS A 462 24.56 -8.80 5.00
N TRP A 463 25.61 -8.26 4.35
CA TRP A 463 26.82 -7.80 5.04
C TRP A 463 26.50 -6.72 6.08
N LEU A 464 25.63 -5.77 5.75
CA LEU A 464 25.21 -4.72 6.68
C LEU A 464 24.35 -5.27 7.83
N ALA A 465 23.52 -6.31 7.56
CA ALA A 465 22.69 -6.99 8.54
C ALA A 465 23.51 -7.86 9.50
N SER A 466 24.68 -8.34 9.10
CA SER A 466 25.54 -9.21 9.92
C SER A 466 26.15 -8.52 11.15
N PHE A 467 26.13 -7.17 11.22
CA PHE A 467 26.62 -6.47 12.39
C PHE A 467 25.66 -6.63 13.57
N PRO A 468 26.16 -7.00 14.77
CA PRO A 468 25.32 -7.26 15.95
C PRO A 468 24.53 -6.02 16.43
N TRP A 469 24.96 -4.82 16.05
CA TRP A 469 24.30 -3.56 16.36
C TRP A 469 23.42 -3.02 15.21
N ALA A 470 23.26 -3.76 14.11
CA ALA A 470 22.51 -3.31 12.93
C ALA A 470 21.01 -3.07 13.22
N SER A 471 20.47 -3.74 14.22
CA SER A 471 19.09 -3.46 14.67
C SER A 471 18.95 -3.66 16.17
N ILE A 472 18.03 -2.93 16.77
CA ILE A 472 17.61 -3.09 18.16
C ILE A 472 16.24 -3.78 18.12
N GLY A 473 16.17 -5.01 18.63
CA GLY A 473 14.93 -5.79 18.76
C GLY A 473 14.27 -5.65 20.13
N ASN A 474 13.12 -6.30 20.29
CA ASN A 474 12.36 -6.37 21.56
C ASN A 474 11.97 -5.00 22.14
N LEU A 475 11.70 -4.04 21.26
CA LEU A 475 11.22 -2.71 21.66
C LEU A 475 9.71 -2.76 21.88
N HIS A 476 9.29 -2.61 23.15
CA HIS A 476 7.87 -2.53 23.51
C HIS A 476 7.48 -1.08 23.74
N VAL A 477 6.95 -0.43 22.72
CA VAL A 477 6.49 0.96 22.79
C VAL A 477 5.00 0.99 23.13
N THR A 478 4.60 1.77 24.14
CA THR A 478 3.19 1.95 24.51
C THR A 478 2.55 3.07 23.69
N LEU A 479 1.21 3.07 23.59
CA LEU A 479 0.46 4.14 22.92
C LEU A 479 0.73 5.53 23.52
N LEU A 480 0.95 5.60 24.84
CA LEU A 480 1.28 6.86 25.51
C LEU A 480 2.66 7.37 25.08
N GLN A 481 3.67 6.49 25.05
CA GLN A 481 5.01 6.85 24.56
C GLN A 481 4.98 7.31 23.10
N LEU A 482 4.18 6.65 22.26
CA LEU A 482 3.97 7.05 20.88
C LEU A 482 3.38 8.45 20.79
N ALA A 483 2.33 8.75 21.55
CA ALA A 483 1.68 10.06 21.59
C ALA A 483 2.64 11.17 22.09
N VAL A 484 3.39 10.89 23.16
CA VAL A 484 4.40 11.83 23.70
C VAL A 484 5.51 12.11 22.68
N TYR A 485 6.00 11.06 21.99
CA TYR A 485 7.00 11.22 20.94
C TYR A 485 6.53 12.17 19.83
N TYR A 486 5.31 11.96 19.29
CA TYR A 486 4.79 12.84 18.23
C TYR A 486 4.52 14.26 18.72
N ALA A 487 4.09 14.44 19.98
CA ALA A 487 3.94 15.76 20.57
C ALA A 487 5.31 16.48 20.69
N MET A 488 6.35 15.78 21.15
CA MET A 488 7.71 16.32 21.20
C MET A 488 8.27 16.63 19.80
N LEU A 489 8.07 15.73 18.83
CA LEU A 489 8.52 15.92 17.45
C LEU A 489 7.89 17.16 16.82
N MET A 490 6.59 17.38 17.07
CA MET A 490 5.89 18.59 16.63
C MET A 490 6.43 19.85 17.34
N GLY A 491 6.70 19.78 18.64
CA GLY A 491 7.30 20.87 19.41
C GLY A 491 8.69 21.24 18.88
N VAL A 492 9.54 20.26 18.60
CA VAL A 492 10.87 20.47 18.00
C VAL A 492 10.75 21.11 16.62
N TRP A 493 9.82 20.65 15.79
CA TRP A 493 9.59 21.25 14.47
C TRP A 493 9.14 22.71 14.57
N LEU A 494 8.19 23.03 15.47
CA LEU A 494 7.75 24.41 15.71
C LEU A 494 8.89 25.31 16.19
N LEU A 495 9.67 24.83 17.14
CA LEU A 495 10.82 25.58 17.69
C LEU A 495 11.88 25.85 16.60
N TRP A 496 12.22 24.82 15.84
CA TRP A 496 13.18 24.94 14.75
C TRP A 496 12.69 25.86 13.64
N SER A 497 11.43 25.75 13.22
CA SER A 497 10.85 26.63 12.22
C SER A 497 10.83 28.09 12.67
N PHE A 498 10.57 28.34 13.96
CA PHE A 498 10.63 29.67 14.57
C PHE A 498 12.06 30.22 14.56
N LEU A 499 13.05 29.46 15.04
CA LEU A 499 14.47 29.86 15.10
C LEU A 499 15.08 30.08 13.71
N ALA A 500 14.68 29.31 12.72
CA ALA A 500 15.15 29.44 11.34
C ALA A 500 14.54 30.66 10.59
N GLY A 501 13.75 31.49 11.26
CA GLY A 501 13.11 32.67 10.67
C GLY A 501 12.05 32.38 9.60
N LYS A 502 11.60 31.14 9.52
CA LYS A 502 10.58 30.68 8.56
C LYS A 502 9.20 30.67 9.23
N THR A 503 8.75 31.82 9.71
CA THR A 503 7.38 32.00 10.20
C THR A 503 6.34 32.13 9.08
N ASP A 504 6.76 32.10 7.81
CA ASP A 504 5.83 32.09 6.68
C ASP A 504 5.37 30.67 6.37
N PHE A 505 4.27 30.31 7.00
CA PHE A 505 3.34 29.28 6.51
C PHE A 505 2.66 29.78 5.23
N ARG A 506 3.40 29.93 4.14
CA ARG A 506 2.84 30.21 2.81
C ARG A 506 2.69 28.95 1.99
#